data_14a9bd668e4c7b5e42e08805525753b2
#
_entry.id   14a9bd668e4c7b5e42e08805525753b2
#
_cell.length_a   1.000
_cell.length_b   1.000
_cell.length_c   1.000
_cell.angle_alpha   90.00
_cell.angle_beta   90.00
_cell.angle_gamma   90.00
#
_symmetry.space_group_name_H-M   'P 1'
#
loop_
_entity.id
_entity.type
_entity.pdbx_description
1 polymer ?
#
loop_
_entity_poly.entity_id
_entity_poly.type
_entity_poly.pdbx_seq_one_letter_code
_entity_poly.pdbx_strand_id
1 'polypeptide(L)'
;MKYTKFGNTGLTVSRLCLGCMSFGDAAAEGHDWAMDEDASRPMIRQALEAGINFFDIANSYSGGTSEEITGKLLKEMSRRDEVVIATKAFFPWRRAPNTGGLSAKSLMHAVDDSLRRLGTDYIDLYQIHRLDLETPMEEILETLDAIVRSGKVRYIGPSSM
;
A
#
# COMPACT_ATOMS: atom_id res chain seq x y z
N MET A 1 1.21 20.51 -10.90
CA MET A 1 2.02 19.61 -10.04
C MET A 1 3.44 19.50 -10.59
N LYS A 2 4.46 19.34 -9.71
CA LYS A 2 5.83 18.98 -10.14
C LYS A 2 6.07 17.50 -9.89
N TYR A 3 6.79 16.86 -10.81
CA TYR A 3 7.13 15.43 -10.72
C TYR A 3 8.63 15.23 -10.54
N THR A 4 9.02 14.07 -10.04
CA THR A 4 10.41 13.67 -9.83
C THR A 4 10.57 12.17 -10.02
N LYS A 5 11.80 11.69 -10.15
CA LYS A 5 12.08 10.25 -10.08
C LYS A 5 12.01 9.77 -8.64
N PHE A 6 11.48 8.56 -8.44
CA PHE A 6 11.44 7.91 -7.14
C PHE A 6 12.81 7.26 -6.87
N GLY A 7 13.63 7.96 -6.06
CA GLY A 7 15.02 7.54 -5.82
C GLY A 7 15.81 7.42 -7.13
N ASN A 8 16.54 6.33 -7.27
CA ASN A 8 17.35 6.01 -8.46
C ASN A 8 16.59 5.10 -9.45
N THR A 9 15.27 5.10 -9.42
CA THR A 9 14.44 4.28 -10.30
C THR A 9 13.94 5.05 -11.51
N GLY A 10 13.37 4.35 -12.50
CA GLY A 10 12.68 4.96 -13.62
C GLY A 10 11.28 5.50 -13.28
N LEU A 11 10.73 5.17 -12.10
CA LEU A 11 9.38 5.56 -11.69
C LEU A 11 9.27 7.07 -11.52
N THR A 12 8.22 7.66 -12.08
CA THR A 12 7.95 9.10 -11.98
C THR A 12 6.76 9.34 -11.06
N VAL A 13 6.99 10.10 -10.00
CA VAL A 13 5.97 10.43 -8.98
C VAL A 13 5.80 11.93 -8.81
N SER A 14 4.61 12.34 -8.40
CA SER A 14 4.38 13.71 -7.94
C SER A 14 5.22 13.99 -6.68
N ARG A 15 5.69 15.23 -6.53
CA ARG A 15 6.46 15.62 -5.33
C ARG A 15 5.63 15.66 -4.05
N LEU A 16 4.30 15.63 -4.19
CA LEU A 16 3.36 15.41 -3.10
C LEU A 16 2.81 14.00 -3.22
N CYS A 17 2.68 13.32 -2.10
CA CYS A 17 2.04 12.02 -1.96
C CYS A 17 0.78 12.17 -1.11
N LEU A 18 -0.31 11.53 -1.49
CA LEU A 18 -1.48 11.45 -0.63
C LEU A 18 -1.34 10.24 0.30
N GLY A 19 -1.18 10.52 1.61
CA GLY A 19 -1.28 9.48 2.63
C GLY A 19 -2.73 9.08 2.86
N CYS A 20 -3.03 7.78 2.76
CA CYS A 20 -4.40 7.25 2.78
C CYS A 20 -4.77 6.62 4.15
N MET A 21 -3.97 6.82 5.19
CA MET A 21 -4.25 6.29 6.53
C MET A 21 -5.58 6.81 7.11
N SER A 22 -6.02 8.01 6.67
CA SER A 22 -7.28 8.61 7.11
C SER A 22 -8.52 8.05 6.40
N PHE A 23 -8.35 7.17 5.42
CA PHE A 23 -9.48 6.56 4.69
C PHE A 23 -9.71 5.15 5.22
N GLY A 24 -10.97 4.80 5.45
CA GLY A 24 -11.31 3.49 5.97
C GLY A 24 -12.61 3.48 6.75
N ASP A 25 -12.93 2.33 7.31
CA ASP A 25 -14.06 2.18 8.23
C ASP A 25 -13.63 2.57 9.64
N ALA A 26 -14.26 3.62 10.20
CA ALA A 26 -14.02 4.06 11.57
C ALA A 26 -14.42 3.01 12.63
N ALA A 27 -15.29 2.06 12.27
CA ALA A 27 -15.64 0.94 13.16
C ALA A 27 -14.57 -0.17 13.16
N ALA A 28 -13.64 -0.16 12.21
CA ALA A 28 -12.53 -1.09 12.18
C ALA A 28 -11.48 -0.76 13.25
N GLU A 29 -10.78 -1.78 13.76
CA GLU A 29 -9.75 -1.60 14.79
C GLU A 29 -8.69 -0.54 14.38
N GLY A 30 -8.46 0.43 15.25
CA GLY A 30 -7.28 1.28 15.26
C GLY A 30 -7.43 2.72 14.76
N HIS A 31 -8.52 3.09 14.09
CA HIS A 31 -8.67 4.43 13.50
C HIS A 31 -10.11 4.95 13.57
N ASP A 32 -10.60 5.27 14.78
CA ASP A 32 -11.93 5.84 15.04
C ASP A 32 -12.19 7.19 14.34
N TRP A 33 -11.13 7.83 13.85
CA TRP A 33 -11.13 9.07 13.06
C TRP A 33 -11.09 8.82 11.54
N ALA A 34 -11.11 7.57 11.09
CA ALA A 34 -11.08 7.25 9.66
C ALA A 34 -12.36 7.73 8.96
N MET A 35 -12.20 8.16 7.75
CA MET A 35 -13.27 8.62 6.87
C MET A 35 -13.74 7.47 5.96
N ASP A 36 -15.04 7.29 5.89
CA ASP A 36 -15.67 6.34 4.98
C ASP A 36 -15.47 6.71 3.49
N GLU A 37 -16.02 5.91 2.60
CA GLU A 37 -15.88 6.12 1.16
C GLU A 37 -16.45 7.46 0.70
N ASP A 38 -17.61 7.87 1.22
CA ASP A 38 -18.29 9.10 0.79
C ASP A 38 -17.47 10.33 1.20
N ALA A 39 -16.93 10.35 2.40
CA ALA A 39 -16.06 11.42 2.89
C ALA A 39 -14.68 11.42 2.22
N SER A 40 -14.14 10.25 1.86
CA SER A 40 -12.84 10.11 1.20
C SER A 40 -12.86 10.50 -0.28
N ARG A 41 -13.99 10.30 -0.95
CA ARG A 41 -14.16 10.50 -2.40
C ARG A 41 -13.78 11.92 -2.88
N PRO A 42 -14.26 13.01 -2.26
CA PRO A 42 -13.87 14.37 -2.69
C PRO A 42 -12.38 14.64 -2.49
N MET A 43 -11.73 14.04 -1.47
CA MET A 43 -10.30 14.25 -1.19
C MET A 43 -9.42 13.57 -2.24
N ILE A 44 -9.73 12.33 -2.59
CA ILE A 44 -9.01 11.59 -3.64
C ILE A 44 -9.21 12.29 -4.99
N ARG A 45 -10.41 12.72 -5.30
CA ARG A 45 -10.71 13.49 -6.52
C ARG A 45 -9.88 14.77 -6.60
N GLN A 46 -9.87 15.56 -5.54
CA GLN A 46 -9.08 16.80 -5.48
C GLN A 46 -7.58 16.52 -5.65
N ALA A 47 -7.07 15.45 -5.06
CA ALA A 47 -5.68 15.04 -5.22
C ALA A 47 -5.34 14.72 -6.68
N LEU A 48 -6.18 13.92 -7.36
CA LEU A 48 -6.03 13.59 -8.77
C LEU A 48 -6.10 14.84 -9.67
N GLU A 49 -7.09 15.72 -9.45
CA GLU A 49 -7.25 16.99 -10.18
C GLU A 49 -6.05 17.94 -9.96
N ALA A 50 -5.43 17.92 -8.79
CA ALA A 50 -4.19 18.65 -8.50
C ALA A 50 -2.95 18.01 -9.16
N GLY A 51 -3.09 16.85 -9.79
CA GLY A 51 -2.01 16.11 -10.45
C GLY A 51 -1.17 15.24 -9.50
N ILE A 52 -1.67 14.91 -8.30
CA ILE A 52 -1.04 13.91 -7.44
C ILE A 52 -1.29 12.55 -8.08
N ASN A 53 -0.20 11.81 -8.32
CA ASN A 53 -0.25 10.44 -8.85
C ASN A 53 0.29 9.40 -7.87
N PHE A 54 0.66 9.78 -6.67
CA PHE A 54 1.30 8.91 -5.68
C PHE A 54 0.42 8.81 -4.42
N PHE A 55 0.00 7.56 -4.09
CA PHE A 55 -0.91 7.23 -3.00
C PHE A 55 -0.27 6.23 -2.06
N ASP A 56 -0.11 6.59 -0.78
CA ASP A 56 0.56 5.77 0.23
C ASP A 56 -0.44 5.18 1.21
N ILE A 57 -0.57 3.86 1.18
CA ILE A 57 -1.55 3.06 1.92
C ILE A 57 -0.79 2.07 2.82
N ALA A 58 -1.49 1.24 3.57
CA ALA A 58 -0.95 0.04 4.23
C ALA A 58 -2.05 -1.00 4.45
N ASN A 59 -1.67 -2.26 4.50
CA ASN A 59 -2.58 -3.37 4.74
C ASN A 59 -3.26 -3.34 6.12
N SER A 60 -2.67 -2.64 7.08
CA SER A 60 -3.19 -2.50 8.45
C SER A 60 -4.08 -1.28 8.67
N TYR A 61 -4.11 -0.32 7.74
CA TYR A 61 -4.90 0.88 7.94
C TYR A 61 -6.39 0.56 7.96
N SER A 62 -7.05 0.91 9.09
CA SER A 62 -8.46 0.61 9.33
C SER A 62 -8.82 -0.85 9.02
N GLY A 63 -7.99 -1.82 9.46
CA GLY A 63 -8.22 -3.23 9.24
C GLY A 63 -8.21 -3.69 7.77
N GLY A 64 -7.59 -2.90 6.88
CA GLY A 64 -7.52 -3.15 5.43
C GLY A 64 -8.56 -2.38 4.61
N THR A 65 -9.56 -1.77 5.23
CA THR A 65 -10.60 -1.00 4.50
C THR A 65 -10.05 0.25 3.81
N SER A 66 -8.91 0.77 4.26
CA SER A 66 -8.18 1.83 3.56
C SER A 66 -7.76 1.40 2.15
N GLU A 67 -7.25 0.18 2.00
CA GLU A 67 -6.91 -0.38 0.67
C GLU A 67 -8.16 -0.57 -0.19
N GLU A 68 -9.27 -1.05 0.39
CA GLU A 68 -10.53 -1.26 -0.34
C GLU A 68 -11.11 0.05 -0.88
N ILE A 69 -11.24 1.07 -0.01
CA ILE A 69 -11.78 2.39 -0.39
C ILE A 69 -10.86 3.07 -1.41
N THR A 70 -9.56 3.14 -1.12
CA THR A 70 -8.61 3.83 -2.00
C THR A 70 -8.51 3.14 -3.35
N GLY A 71 -8.41 1.81 -3.37
CA GLY A 71 -8.35 1.03 -4.61
C GLY A 71 -9.58 1.22 -5.48
N LYS A 72 -10.79 1.15 -4.87
CA LYS A 72 -12.06 1.39 -5.56
C LYS A 72 -12.13 2.79 -6.15
N LEU A 73 -11.83 3.82 -5.36
CA LEU A 73 -11.92 5.21 -5.80
C LEU A 73 -10.90 5.55 -6.89
N LEU A 74 -9.68 5.04 -6.80
CA LEU A 74 -8.67 5.22 -7.85
C LEU A 74 -9.09 4.53 -9.15
N LYS A 75 -9.66 3.32 -9.08
CA LYS A 75 -10.17 2.60 -10.25
C LYS A 75 -11.33 3.33 -10.94
N GLU A 76 -12.18 4.03 -10.18
CA GLU A 76 -13.30 4.80 -10.71
C GLU A 76 -12.86 6.14 -11.33
N MET A 77 -11.84 6.79 -10.79
CA MET A 77 -11.50 8.19 -11.11
C MET A 77 -10.20 8.37 -11.88
N SER A 78 -9.41 7.31 -12.08
CA SER A 78 -8.12 7.38 -12.77
C SER A 78 -7.86 6.17 -13.64
N ARG A 79 -6.82 6.24 -14.45
CA ARG A 79 -6.28 5.08 -15.16
C ARG A 79 -5.21 4.44 -14.29
N ARG A 80 -5.20 3.11 -14.20
CA ARG A 80 -4.25 2.36 -13.38
C ARG A 80 -2.78 2.64 -13.74
N ASP A 81 -2.49 2.85 -15.01
CA ASP A 81 -1.16 3.13 -15.54
C ASP A 81 -0.67 4.58 -15.28
N GLU A 82 -1.54 5.47 -14.82
CA GLU A 82 -1.21 6.87 -14.50
C GLU A 82 -0.95 7.09 -13.01
N VAL A 83 -1.34 6.15 -12.15
CA VAL A 83 -1.21 6.29 -10.69
C VAL A 83 -0.20 5.29 -10.12
N VAL A 84 0.47 5.71 -9.07
CA VAL A 84 1.43 4.92 -8.30
C VAL A 84 0.79 4.57 -6.96
N ILE A 85 0.52 3.29 -6.76
CA ILE A 85 -0.05 2.75 -5.54
C ILE A 85 1.05 2.13 -4.71
N ALA A 86 1.29 2.69 -3.52
CA ALA A 86 2.19 2.15 -2.53
C ALA A 86 1.38 1.55 -1.38
N THR A 87 1.72 0.33 -0.96
CA THR A 87 1.19 -0.26 0.25
C THR A 87 2.29 -0.96 1.05
N LYS A 88 1.96 -1.41 2.27
CA LYS A 88 2.96 -1.89 3.22
C LYS A 88 2.46 -3.15 3.92
N ALA A 89 3.39 -4.00 4.35
CA ALA A 89 3.12 -5.13 5.22
C ALA A 89 4.11 -5.19 6.38
N PHE A 90 3.64 -5.69 7.49
CA PHE A 90 4.32 -6.04 8.73
C PHE A 90 3.28 -6.32 9.83
N PHE A 91 2.38 -5.35 10.10
CA PHE A 91 1.42 -5.46 11.18
C PHE A 91 0.44 -6.60 10.93
N PRO A 92 0.07 -7.35 11.98
CA PRO A 92 -0.87 -8.46 11.85
C PRO A 92 -2.26 -7.97 11.44
N TRP A 93 -2.89 -8.69 10.53
CA TRP A 93 -4.29 -8.44 10.12
C TRP A 93 -5.30 -9.25 10.92
N ARG A 94 -4.82 -10.13 11.81
CA ARG A 94 -5.58 -10.88 12.81
C ARG A 94 -4.67 -11.27 13.97
N ARG A 95 -5.25 -11.59 15.12
CA ARG A 95 -4.51 -12.11 16.28
C ARG A 95 -4.31 -13.63 16.16
N ALA A 96 -3.39 -14.05 15.29
CA ALA A 96 -3.03 -15.45 15.09
C ALA A 96 -1.57 -15.58 14.63
N PRO A 97 -0.90 -16.72 14.88
CA PRO A 97 0.43 -16.97 14.34
C PRO A 97 0.47 -16.84 12.81
N ASN A 98 1.57 -16.32 12.29
CA ASN A 98 1.81 -16.12 10.85
C ASN A 98 0.86 -15.13 10.15
N THR A 99 0.20 -14.23 10.88
CA THR A 99 -0.67 -13.20 10.32
C THR A 99 -0.06 -11.81 10.32
N GLY A 100 1.25 -11.72 10.50
CA GLY A 100 2.05 -10.50 10.50
C GLY A 100 3.54 -10.85 10.45
N GLY A 101 4.41 -9.85 10.61
CA GLY A 101 5.85 -9.99 10.43
C GLY A 101 6.25 -10.06 8.95
N LEU A 102 7.51 -10.38 8.70
CA LEU A 102 8.09 -10.38 7.35
C LEU A 102 8.56 -11.78 6.89
N SER A 103 8.12 -12.86 7.56
CA SER A 103 8.41 -14.20 7.06
C SER A 103 7.88 -14.40 5.65
N ALA A 104 8.50 -15.29 4.88
CA ALA A 104 8.10 -15.62 3.53
C ALA A 104 6.60 -15.96 3.44
N LYS A 105 6.11 -16.76 4.40
CA LYS A 105 4.70 -17.13 4.48
C LYS A 105 3.80 -15.89 4.65
N SER A 106 4.15 -14.98 5.57
CA SER A 106 3.36 -13.79 5.85
C SER A 106 3.38 -12.81 4.68
N LEU A 107 4.55 -12.52 4.11
CA LEU A 107 4.69 -11.59 2.99
C LEU A 107 3.94 -12.06 1.74
N MET A 108 4.05 -13.34 1.38
CA MET A 108 3.34 -13.91 0.22
C MET A 108 1.82 -13.82 0.39
N HIS A 109 1.31 -14.07 1.60
CA HIS A 109 -0.12 -13.95 1.87
C HIS A 109 -0.56 -12.48 1.90
N ALA A 110 0.21 -11.62 2.54
CA ALA A 110 -0.11 -10.20 2.67
C ALA A 110 -0.18 -9.48 1.32
N VAL A 111 0.73 -9.78 0.38
CA VAL A 111 0.70 -9.17 -0.96
C VAL A 111 -0.55 -9.59 -1.74
N ASP A 112 -0.97 -10.86 -1.65
CA ASP A 112 -2.17 -11.34 -2.34
C ASP A 112 -3.44 -10.71 -1.74
N ASP A 113 -3.50 -10.58 -0.43
CA ASP A 113 -4.60 -9.90 0.25
C ASP A 113 -4.67 -8.41 -0.11
N SER A 114 -3.52 -7.72 -0.18
CA SER A 114 -3.48 -6.31 -0.61
C SER A 114 -3.94 -6.13 -2.06
N LEU A 115 -3.49 -6.99 -2.98
CA LEU A 115 -3.95 -6.96 -4.38
C LEU A 115 -5.47 -7.13 -4.48
N ARG A 116 -6.04 -8.06 -3.69
CA ARG A 116 -7.48 -8.31 -3.65
C ARG A 116 -8.25 -7.11 -3.12
N ARG A 117 -7.81 -6.49 -2.00
CA ARG A 117 -8.46 -5.30 -1.43
C ARG A 117 -8.35 -4.08 -2.33
N LEU A 118 -7.17 -3.85 -2.91
CA LEU A 118 -6.94 -2.76 -3.87
C LEU A 118 -7.67 -2.96 -5.21
N GLY A 119 -8.10 -4.18 -5.53
CA GLY A 119 -8.76 -4.52 -6.78
C GLY A 119 -7.87 -4.30 -8.01
N THR A 120 -6.58 -4.63 -7.91
CA THR A 120 -5.56 -4.44 -8.95
C THR A 120 -4.68 -5.69 -9.10
N ASP A 121 -4.07 -5.86 -10.27
CA ASP A 121 -3.20 -7.01 -10.56
C ASP A 121 -1.74 -6.78 -10.12
N TYR A 122 -1.37 -5.54 -9.83
CA TYR A 122 -0.03 -5.23 -9.35
C TYR A 122 0.00 -4.01 -8.43
N ILE A 123 0.99 -3.98 -7.54
CA ILE A 123 1.35 -2.87 -6.67
C ILE A 123 2.59 -2.20 -7.25
N ASP A 124 2.62 -0.86 -7.31
CA ASP A 124 3.80 -0.15 -7.82
C ASP A 124 4.95 -0.18 -6.80
N LEU A 125 4.67 0.13 -5.53
CA LEU A 125 5.67 0.13 -4.47
C LEU A 125 5.17 -0.69 -3.28
N TYR A 126 5.87 -1.77 -2.95
CA TYR A 126 5.56 -2.59 -1.78
C TYR A 126 6.62 -2.36 -0.70
N GLN A 127 6.18 -1.89 0.46
CA GLN A 127 7.09 -1.46 1.52
C GLN A 127 7.03 -2.41 2.72
N ILE A 128 8.18 -2.65 3.35
CA ILE A 128 8.20 -3.18 4.70
C ILE A 128 7.87 -2.02 5.66
N HIS A 129 6.80 -2.20 6.46
CA HIS A 129 6.27 -1.14 7.32
C HIS A 129 7.17 -0.88 8.52
N ARG A 130 7.80 -1.95 9.04
CA ARG A 130 8.78 -1.94 10.14
C ARG A 130 9.82 -3.04 9.88
N LEU A 131 11.01 -2.86 10.42
CA LEU A 131 12.01 -3.91 10.45
C LEU A 131 11.52 -5.06 11.35
N ASP A 132 11.62 -6.28 10.85
CA ASP A 132 11.35 -7.50 11.60
C ASP A 132 12.67 -8.09 12.09
N LEU A 133 12.94 -7.97 13.37
CA LEU A 133 14.17 -8.47 13.98
C LEU A 133 14.12 -9.99 14.27
N GLU A 134 12.95 -10.62 14.13
CA GLU A 134 12.76 -12.05 14.35
C GLU A 134 12.89 -12.87 13.06
N THR A 135 12.79 -12.22 11.89
CA THR A 135 12.95 -12.87 10.59
C THR A 135 14.33 -12.58 10.00
N PRO A 136 15.09 -13.61 9.56
CA PRO A 136 16.39 -13.38 8.89
C PRO A 136 16.24 -12.44 7.69
N MET A 137 17.19 -11.50 7.55
CA MET A 137 17.16 -10.51 6.47
C MET A 137 17.22 -11.17 5.09
N GLU A 138 17.96 -12.27 4.97
CA GLU A 138 18.06 -13.07 3.75
C GLU A 138 16.68 -13.58 3.31
N GLU A 139 15.90 -14.14 4.25
CA GLU A 139 14.54 -14.62 3.97
C GLU A 139 13.63 -13.48 3.50
N ILE A 140 13.72 -12.32 4.15
CA ILE A 140 12.93 -11.13 3.76
C ILE A 140 13.28 -10.70 2.33
N LEU A 141 14.57 -10.55 2.02
CA LEU A 141 15.04 -10.06 0.72
C LEU A 141 14.74 -11.04 -0.42
N GLU A 142 14.98 -12.35 -0.18
CA GLU A 142 14.66 -13.40 -1.16
C GLU A 142 13.15 -13.45 -1.45
N THR A 143 12.32 -13.27 -0.42
CA THR A 143 10.86 -13.25 -0.58
C THR A 143 10.41 -12.03 -1.35
N LEU A 144 10.94 -10.85 -1.04
CA LEU A 144 10.61 -9.62 -1.77
C LEU A 144 11.05 -9.70 -3.24
N ASP A 145 12.23 -10.26 -3.52
CA ASP A 145 12.69 -10.50 -4.89
C ASP A 145 11.75 -11.47 -5.64
N ALA A 146 11.31 -12.56 -4.99
CA ALA A 146 10.35 -13.49 -5.57
C ALA A 146 8.99 -12.83 -5.87
N ILE A 147 8.51 -11.96 -4.99
CA ILE A 147 7.28 -11.17 -5.20
C ILE A 147 7.43 -10.24 -6.42
N VAL A 148 8.57 -9.56 -6.57
CA VAL A 148 8.84 -8.71 -7.73
C VAL A 148 8.90 -9.55 -9.01
N ARG A 149 9.62 -10.67 -9.00
CA ARG A 149 9.72 -11.58 -10.18
C ARG A 149 8.39 -12.19 -10.58
N SER A 150 7.47 -12.38 -9.64
CA SER A 150 6.11 -12.86 -9.95
C SER A 150 5.26 -11.83 -10.69
N GLY A 151 5.70 -10.58 -10.76
CA GLY A 151 4.97 -9.48 -11.38
C GLY A 151 3.88 -8.85 -10.49
N LYS A 152 3.73 -9.31 -9.26
CA LYS A 152 2.76 -8.73 -8.30
C LYS A 152 3.17 -7.34 -7.81
N VAL A 153 4.47 -7.06 -7.80
CA VAL A 153 5.06 -5.80 -7.32
C VAL A 153 6.09 -5.28 -8.32
N ARG A 154 6.18 -3.97 -8.50
CA ARG A 154 7.17 -3.34 -9.41
C ARG A 154 8.43 -2.88 -8.67
N TYR A 155 8.25 -2.25 -7.50
CA TYR A 155 9.33 -1.71 -6.68
C TYR A 155 9.13 -2.10 -5.23
N ILE A 156 10.22 -2.25 -4.49
CA ILE A 156 10.23 -2.53 -3.06
C ILE A 156 10.98 -1.43 -2.32
N GLY A 157 10.68 -1.24 -1.04
CA GLY A 157 11.37 -0.28 -0.20
C GLY A 157 11.02 -0.40 1.27
N PRO A 158 11.81 0.23 2.14
CA PRO A 158 11.46 0.37 3.55
C PRO A 158 10.55 1.58 3.75
N SER A 159 9.74 1.52 4.83
CA SER A 159 9.01 2.67 5.35
C SER A 159 9.77 3.26 6.56
N SER A 160 9.46 2.80 7.76
CA SER A 160 10.15 3.24 8.99
C SER A 160 11.06 2.12 9.50
N MET A 161 12.36 2.37 9.52
CA MET A 161 13.41 1.43 9.91
C MET A 161 14.08 1.89 11.19
#